data_8eb0337f50e4ae718c7cca207868ac87
#
_entry.id   8eb0337f50e4ae718c7cca207868ac87
#
_cell.length_a   1.000
_cell.length_b   1.000
_cell.length_c   1.000
_cell.angle_alpha   90.00
_cell.angle_beta   90.00
_cell.angle_gamma   90.00
#
_symmetry.space_group_name_H-M   'P 1'
#
loop_
_entity.id
_entity.type
_entity.pdbx_description
1 polymer ?
#
loop_
_entity_poly.entity_id
_entity_poly.type
_entity_poly.pdbx_seq_one_letter_code
_entity_poly.pdbx_strand_id
1 'polypeptide(L)'
;GPGARFGCAPVRRVPTRGETDDMAGKRKSVFFCGECGHESPKWLGKCPACGQWNTFVEHEVRKSGRARSSAPREAPVPLSEIRADATERLSTGIDELNRALGGGIVPGGVVLVGGDPGIGKSTLLLQASQAVGAGGEVVLYVSGEESRTQIRIRAARLGIESDAIHVLTETDITGILETAASMSPGMLVLDSIQTVYSPDIAGSAGSVSQVRESAGALVRYAKETGVPVFLIGHVTKQGAIAGPRILEHMVDTVLYFEGDKRMPYRILRAVKNRYGSTDEIGVFEMTASGLIEVADPSGLFVSESEEPASGSVVIGVVEGTRALMVELQALTGLTNYAVPQRSSTGVDRRRLPLVLAVLERRGGLSLGNRDVFVSVAGGVKVEEPAADLGIALAVASSYWDVVVDGRTAVFGEIGL
;
A
#
# COMPACT_ATOMS: atom_id res chain seq x y z
N GLY A 1 -13.70 -80.19 68.70
CA GLY A 1 -13.89 -79.14 69.68
C GLY A 1 -13.48 -77.78 69.20
N PRO A 2 -13.73 -76.75 69.92
CA PRO A 2 -14.62 -75.65 69.46
C PRO A 2 -13.88 -74.46 68.86
N GLY A 3 -14.63 -73.76 68.01
CA GLY A 3 -14.22 -72.58 67.31
C GLY A 3 -14.12 -71.32 68.17
N ALA A 4 -13.09 -70.56 67.90
CA ALA A 4 -12.97 -69.18 68.39
C ALA A 4 -13.32 -68.18 67.28
N ARG A 5 -14.38 -67.43 67.49
CA ARG A 5 -14.76 -66.29 66.65
C ARG A 5 -13.91 -65.09 67.05
N PHE A 6 -13.10 -64.60 66.15
CA PHE A 6 -12.44 -63.30 66.28
C PHE A 6 -13.32 -62.24 65.63
N GLY A 7 -13.80 -61.30 66.45
CA GLY A 7 -14.48 -60.11 65.99
C GLY A 7 -13.58 -59.12 65.28
N CYS A 8 -13.93 -58.75 64.07
CA CYS A 8 -13.29 -57.68 63.32
C CYS A 8 -13.83 -56.36 63.82
N ALA A 9 -12.95 -55.53 64.40
CA ALA A 9 -13.24 -54.12 64.69
C ALA A 9 -13.29 -53.31 63.38
N PRO A 10 -14.12 -52.24 63.26
CA PRO A 10 -14.23 -51.48 62.06
C PRO A 10 -13.01 -50.58 61.88
N VAL A 11 -12.35 -50.77 60.74
CA VAL A 11 -11.29 -49.90 60.26
C VAL A 11 -11.86 -48.49 59.98
N ARG A 12 -11.36 -47.49 60.72
CA ARG A 12 -11.61 -46.10 60.45
C ARG A 12 -11.02 -45.76 59.06
N ARG A 13 -11.89 -45.38 58.11
CA ARG A 13 -11.50 -44.75 56.84
C ARG A 13 -10.81 -43.41 57.14
N VAL A 14 -9.55 -43.29 56.75
CA VAL A 14 -8.86 -42.01 56.63
C VAL A 14 -9.50 -41.28 55.48
N PRO A 15 -9.89 -40.00 55.58
CA PRO A 15 -10.37 -39.24 54.45
C PRO A 15 -9.21 -39.00 53.50
N THR A 16 -9.32 -39.53 52.29
CA THR A 16 -8.47 -39.14 51.17
C THR A 16 -8.71 -37.67 50.92
N ARG A 17 -7.60 -36.89 50.89
CA ARG A 17 -7.56 -35.47 50.52
C ARG A 17 -8.40 -35.26 49.28
N GLY A 18 -9.32 -34.31 49.35
CA GLY A 18 -10.18 -33.92 48.28
C GLY A 18 -9.41 -33.55 47.02
N GLU A 19 -9.96 -33.99 45.92
CA GLU A 19 -9.73 -33.42 44.61
C GLU A 19 -10.00 -31.92 44.70
N THR A 20 -8.94 -31.14 44.67
CA THR A 20 -9.04 -29.71 44.38
C THR A 20 -9.51 -29.61 42.94
N ASP A 21 -10.77 -29.28 42.77
CA ASP A 21 -11.35 -28.82 41.51
C ASP A 21 -10.46 -27.70 40.95
N ASP A 22 -9.63 -28.08 39.99
CA ASP A 22 -8.80 -27.17 39.20
C ASP A 22 -9.76 -26.48 38.22
N MET A 23 -10.38 -25.40 38.69
CA MET A 23 -11.15 -24.48 37.86
C MET A 23 -10.12 -23.69 37.01
N ALA A 24 -9.36 -24.39 36.17
CA ALA A 24 -8.61 -23.81 35.09
C ALA A 24 -9.60 -23.17 34.12
N GLY A 25 -9.71 -21.85 34.22
CA GLY A 25 -10.53 -21.05 33.31
C GLY A 25 -10.22 -21.42 31.86
N LYS A 26 -11.24 -21.92 31.15
CA LYS A 26 -11.15 -22.25 29.71
C LYS A 26 -10.45 -21.13 28.97
N ARG A 27 -9.22 -21.36 28.53
CA ARG A 27 -8.49 -20.50 27.61
C ARG A 27 -9.36 -20.43 26.35
N LYS A 28 -9.74 -19.21 25.97
CA LYS A 28 -10.47 -19.00 24.71
C LYS A 28 -9.44 -18.92 23.60
N SER A 29 -9.37 -19.94 22.76
CA SER A 29 -8.62 -19.89 21.51
C SER A 29 -9.49 -19.22 20.43
N VAL A 30 -8.86 -18.42 19.60
CA VAL A 30 -9.44 -17.84 18.39
C VAL A 30 -8.56 -18.24 17.23
N PHE A 31 -9.17 -18.55 16.11
CA PHE A 31 -8.48 -18.96 14.89
C PHE A 31 -8.49 -17.83 13.89
N PHE A 32 -7.34 -17.50 13.33
CA PHE A 32 -7.19 -16.46 12.27
C PHE A 32 -6.75 -17.12 10.97
N CYS A 33 -7.36 -16.70 9.87
CA CYS A 33 -6.87 -17.06 8.54
C CYS A 33 -5.55 -16.34 8.26
N GLY A 34 -4.48 -17.08 7.98
CA GLY A 34 -3.14 -16.53 7.67
C GLY A 34 -3.11 -15.69 6.41
N GLU A 35 -4.06 -15.86 5.48
CA GLU A 35 -4.11 -15.13 4.21
C GLU A 35 -4.89 -13.81 4.28
N CYS A 36 -6.07 -13.81 4.93
CA CYS A 36 -6.95 -12.64 4.92
C CYS A 36 -7.27 -12.09 6.32
N GLY A 37 -6.78 -12.73 7.40
CA GLY A 37 -7.03 -12.31 8.77
C GLY A 37 -8.46 -12.56 9.29
N HIS A 38 -9.30 -13.28 8.55
CA HIS A 38 -10.65 -13.60 8.99
C HIS A 38 -10.62 -14.37 10.32
N GLU A 39 -11.37 -13.88 11.30
CA GLU A 39 -11.43 -14.44 12.65
C GLU A 39 -12.57 -15.46 12.77
N SER A 40 -12.27 -16.61 13.39
CA SER A 40 -13.26 -17.65 13.67
C SER A 40 -13.08 -18.19 15.09
N PRO A 41 -14.16 -18.47 15.83
CA PRO A 41 -14.09 -19.08 17.16
C PRO A 41 -13.67 -20.56 17.12
N LYS A 42 -13.57 -21.15 15.92
CA LYS A 42 -13.16 -22.53 15.68
C LYS A 42 -12.34 -22.63 14.41
N TRP A 43 -11.51 -23.65 14.33
CA TRP A 43 -10.76 -23.96 13.11
C TRP A 43 -11.72 -24.35 11.99
N LEU A 44 -11.50 -23.76 10.79
CA LEU A 44 -12.25 -24.03 9.58
C LEU A 44 -11.29 -24.53 8.50
N GLY A 45 -11.63 -25.60 7.81
CA GLY A 45 -10.82 -26.15 6.72
C GLY A 45 -10.72 -25.19 5.51
N LYS A 46 -11.77 -24.39 5.27
CA LYS A 46 -11.82 -23.37 4.21
C LYS A 46 -12.22 -22.03 4.81
N CYS A 47 -11.48 -20.98 4.49
CA CYS A 47 -11.80 -19.64 4.93
C CYS A 47 -13.04 -19.09 4.20
N PRO A 48 -14.09 -18.65 4.92
CA PRO A 48 -15.30 -18.12 4.28
C PRO A 48 -15.08 -16.76 3.62
N ALA A 49 -14.03 -16.01 4.01
CA ALA A 49 -13.77 -14.69 3.49
C ALA A 49 -12.91 -14.70 2.21
N CYS A 50 -11.82 -15.49 2.18
CA CYS A 50 -10.90 -15.53 1.01
C CYS A 50 -10.97 -16.85 0.21
N GLY A 51 -11.71 -17.86 0.71
CA GLY A 51 -11.88 -19.13 0.03
C GLY A 51 -10.67 -20.08 0.08
N GLN A 52 -9.57 -19.70 0.70
CA GLN A 52 -8.35 -20.52 0.82
C GLN A 52 -8.54 -21.67 1.81
N TRP A 53 -7.84 -22.79 1.57
CA TRP A 53 -7.91 -23.99 2.38
C TRP A 53 -6.75 -24.07 3.37
N ASN A 54 -7.00 -24.61 4.58
CA ASN A 54 -5.99 -24.90 5.61
C ASN A 54 -5.16 -23.69 6.05
N THR A 55 -5.77 -22.49 6.04
CA THR A 55 -5.10 -21.22 6.38
C THR A 55 -5.35 -20.75 7.81
N PHE A 56 -6.17 -21.46 8.60
CA PHE A 56 -6.45 -21.06 9.98
C PHE A 56 -5.35 -21.50 10.93
N VAL A 57 -4.84 -20.53 11.70
CA VAL A 57 -3.87 -20.70 12.78
C VAL A 57 -4.54 -20.41 14.10
N GLU A 58 -4.33 -21.26 15.11
CA GLU A 58 -4.87 -21.09 16.46
C GLU A 58 -4.06 -20.04 17.22
N HIS A 59 -4.75 -19.11 17.85
CA HIS A 59 -4.16 -18.12 18.75
C HIS A 59 -4.82 -18.21 20.13
N GLU A 60 -4.02 -18.43 21.17
CA GLU A 60 -4.48 -18.33 22.54
C GLU A 60 -4.69 -16.85 22.90
N VAL A 61 -5.94 -16.48 23.17
CA VAL A 61 -6.26 -15.17 23.72
C VAL A 61 -5.85 -15.16 25.19
N ARG A 62 -4.67 -14.68 25.51
CA ARG A 62 -4.36 -14.29 26.89
C ARG A 62 -5.27 -13.10 27.22
N LYS A 63 -6.07 -13.22 28.28
CA LYS A 63 -6.74 -12.08 28.86
C LYS A 63 -5.64 -11.13 29.37
N SER A 64 -5.17 -10.22 28.54
CA SER A 64 -4.51 -9.04 29.04
C SER A 64 -5.52 -8.36 29.95
N GLY A 65 -5.19 -8.29 31.22
CA GLY A 65 -5.96 -7.45 32.13
C GLY A 65 -5.90 -6.04 31.55
N ARG A 66 -6.95 -5.64 30.83
CA ARG A 66 -7.11 -4.26 30.42
C ARG A 66 -7.06 -3.43 31.69
N ALA A 67 -5.89 -2.89 32.00
CA ALA A 67 -5.83 -1.66 32.73
C ALA A 67 -6.72 -0.70 31.95
N ARG A 68 -7.95 -0.50 32.42
CA ARG A 68 -8.79 0.59 31.91
C ARG A 68 -7.97 1.84 32.11
N SER A 69 -7.45 2.41 31.04
CA SER A 69 -6.85 3.74 31.07
C SER A 69 -7.89 4.63 31.75
N SER A 70 -7.51 5.21 32.87
CA SER A 70 -8.32 6.17 33.61
C SER A 70 -8.22 7.56 32.97
N ALA A 71 -7.90 7.64 31.69
CA ALA A 71 -7.98 8.90 30.95
C ALA A 71 -9.43 9.42 31.06
N PRO A 72 -9.63 10.67 31.40
CA PRO A 72 -10.95 11.29 31.47
C PRO A 72 -11.61 11.06 30.11
N ARG A 73 -12.81 10.44 30.10
CA ARG A 73 -13.59 10.33 28.88
C ARG A 73 -13.99 11.75 28.50
N GLU A 74 -13.52 12.20 27.35
CA GLU A 74 -14.01 13.44 26.78
C GLU A 74 -15.54 13.37 26.66
N ALA A 75 -16.21 14.42 27.09
CA ALA A 75 -17.65 14.53 26.93
C ALA A 75 -17.99 14.74 25.43
N PRO A 76 -19.09 14.17 24.92
CA PRO A 76 -19.50 14.46 23.55
C PRO A 76 -19.77 15.94 23.39
N VAL A 77 -19.25 16.54 22.33
CA VAL A 77 -19.47 17.94 21.96
C VAL A 77 -20.21 18.03 20.64
N PRO A 78 -21.07 19.02 20.43
CA PRO A 78 -21.72 19.27 19.15
C PRO A 78 -20.67 19.51 18.04
N LEU A 79 -20.92 19.02 16.83
CA LEU A 79 -20.03 19.22 15.69
C LEU A 79 -19.71 20.71 15.42
N SER A 80 -20.69 21.59 15.66
CA SER A 80 -20.53 23.04 15.49
C SER A 80 -19.59 23.71 16.50
N GLU A 81 -19.31 23.05 17.64
CA GLU A 81 -18.38 23.53 18.66
C GLU A 81 -16.95 23.05 18.41
N ILE A 82 -16.80 22.02 17.55
CA ILE A 82 -15.49 21.55 17.12
C ILE A 82 -14.95 22.60 16.14
N ARG A 83 -14.03 23.41 16.61
CA ARG A 83 -13.32 24.33 15.73
C ARG A 83 -12.51 23.49 14.75
N ALA A 84 -12.97 23.43 13.50
CA ALA A 84 -12.12 23.09 12.37
C ALA A 84 -11.27 24.34 12.06
N ASP A 85 -10.50 24.82 13.03
CA ASP A 85 -9.40 25.71 12.72
C ASP A 85 -8.64 24.93 11.67
N ALA A 86 -8.47 25.54 10.49
CA ALA A 86 -7.82 24.91 9.36
C ALA A 86 -6.56 24.25 9.91
N THR A 87 -6.63 22.93 10.15
CA THR A 87 -5.56 22.20 10.79
C THR A 87 -4.42 22.34 9.83
N GLU A 88 -3.47 23.18 10.15
CA GLU A 88 -2.37 23.55 9.30
C GLU A 88 -1.67 22.23 8.97
N ARG A 89 -1.80 21.80 7.72
CA ARG A 89 -1.16 20.56 7.29
C ARG A 89 0.32 20.77 7.28
N LEU A 90 1.06 19.83 7.83
CA LEU A 90 2.51 19.85 7.78
C LEU A 90 2.94 19.51 6.34
N SER A 91 3.73 20.40 5.74
CA SER A 91 4.29 20.14 4.41
C SER A 91 5.38 19.08 4.49
N THR A 92 5.38 18.15 3.55
CA THR A 92 6.48 17.19 3.37
C THR A 92 7.69 17.81 2.69
N GLY A 93 7.58 19.07 2.20
CA GLY A 93 8.59 19.71 1.35
C GLY A 93 8.74 19.07 -0.04
N ILE A 94 7.85 18.14 -0.38
CA ILE A 94 7.79 17.42 -1.66
C ILE A 94 6.38 17.60 -2.20
N ASP A 95 6.23 18.42 -3.26
CA ASP A 95 4.91 18.84 -3.77
C ASP A 95 4.11 17.66 -4.32
N GLU A 96 4.77 16.72 -4.99
CA GLU A 96 4.13 15.53 -5.53
C GLU A 96 3.66 14.57 -4.41
N LEU A 97 4.35 14.52 -3.26
CA LEU A 97 3.89 13.80 -2.09
C LEU A 97 2.74 14.54 -1.39
N ASN A 98 2.86 15.87 -1.25
CA ASN A 98 1.78 16.70 -0.68
C ASN A 98 0.50 16.55 -1.50
N ARG A 99 0.60 16.53 -2.83
CA ARG A 99 -0.54 16.29 -3.74
C ARG A 99 -1.20 14.95 -3.46
N ALA A 100 -0.43 13.86 -3.46
CA ALA A 100 -0.96 12.52 -3.18
C ALA A 100 -1.58 12.40 -1.77
N LEU A 101 -1.12 13.20 -0.81
CA LEU A 101 -1.70 13.31 0.54
C LEU A 101 -2.96 14.18 0.59
N GLY A 102 -3.28 14.90 -0.49
CA GLY A 102 -4.40 15.83 -0.55
C GLY A 102 -4.09 17.20 0.07
N GLY A 103 -2.83 17.64 -0.01
CA GLY A 103 -2.35 18.96 0.43
C GLY A 103 -1.42 18.94 1.65
N GLY A 104 -0.83 17.80 2.00
CA GLY A 104 0.12 17.65 3.09
C GLY A 104 -0.32 16.70 4.20
N ILE A 105 0.52 16.58 5.22
CA ILE A 105 0.34 15.68 6.36
C ILE A 105 -0.70 16.25 7.33
N VAL A 106 -1.69 15.44 7.69
CA VAL A 106 -2.68 15.80 8.70
C VAL A 106 -2.17 15.38 10.09
N PRO A 107 -2.16 16.26 11.10
CA PRO A 107 -1.81 15.90 12.46
C PRO A 107 -2.62 14.70 12.98
N GLY A 108 -1.94 13.74 13.63
CA GLY A 108 -2.56 12.51 14.09
C GLY A 108 -3.05 11.58 12.97
N GLY A 109 -2.72 11.89 11.70
CA GLY A 109 -3.00 11.05 10.56
C GLY A 109 -2.03 9.86 10.47
N VAL A 110 -2.54 8.70 10.04
CA VAL A 110 -1.70 7.52 9.79
C VAL A 110 -1.71 7.20 8.31
N VAL A 111 -0.52 7.21 7.71
CA VAL A 111 -0.29 7.00 6.28
C VAL A 111 0.44 5.68 6.06
N LEU A 112 -0.12 4.80 5.25
CA LEU A 112 0.55 3.58 4.79
C LEU A 112 1.14 3.81 3.41
N VAL A 113 2.44 3.59 3.26
CA VAL A 113 3.13 3.63 1.96
C VAL A 113 3.47 2.20 1.54
N GLY A 114 2.72 1.68 0.56
CA GLY A 114 2.89 0.35 -0.01
C GLY A 114 3.66 0.38 -1.34
N GLY A 115 4.10 -0.77 -1.80
CA GLY A 115 4.77 -0.94 -3.11
C GLY A 115 5.83 -2.02 -3.07
N ASP A 116 6.33 -2.38 -4.25
CA ASP A 116 7.35 -3.43 -4.41
C ASP A 116 8.64 -3.13 -3.64
N PRO A 117 9.38 -4.16 -3.20
CA PRO A 117 10.71 -3.98 -2.62
C PRO A 117 11.64 -3.27 -3.62
N GLY A 118 12.35 -2.23 -3.13
CA GLY A 118 13.28 -1.44 -3.93
C GLY A 118 12.65 -0.40 -4.86
N ILE A 119 11.34 -0.12 -4.76
CA ILE A 119 10.65 0.88 -5.58
C ILE A 119 10.98 2.34 -5.17
N GLY A 120 11.44 2.57 -3.93
CA GLY A 120 11.80 3.91 -3.45
C GLY A 120 11.08 4.38 -2.18
N LYS A 121 10.25 3.56 -1.53
CA LYS A 121 9.47 3.94 -0.33
C LYS A 121 10.31 4.57 0.79
N SER A 122 11.34 3.85 1.22
CA SER A 122 12.25 4.32 2.29
C SER A 122 13.06 5.56 1.86
N THR A 123 13.37 5.69 0.56
CA THR A 123 14.03 6.87 -0.01
C THR A 123 13.12 8.09 0.08
N LEU A 124 11.86 7.96 -0.37
CA LEU A 124 10.88 9.05 -0.30
C LEU A 124 10.69 9.54 1.14
N LEU A 125 10.47 8.60 2.07
CA LEU A 125 10.20 8.99 3.47
C LEU A 125 11.43 9.55 4.17
N LEU A 126 12.65 9.15 3.78
CA LEU A 126 13.87 9.76 4.31
C LEU A 126 14.06 11.20 3.77
N GLN A 127 13.75 11.44 2.48
CA GLN A 127 13.76 12.79 1.90
C GLN A 127 12.67 13.68 2.51
N ALA A 128 11.45 13.17 2.70
CA ALA A 128 10.39 13.87 3.41
C ALA A 128 10.77 14.19 4.87
N SER A 129 11.45 13.25 5.55
CA SER A 129 11.95 13.47 6.90
C SER A 129 12.93 14.63 6.98
N GLN A 130 13.82 14.78 5.97
CA GLN A 130 14.74 15.93 5.89
C GLN A 130 13.98 17.24 5.75
N ALA A 131 13.00 17.29 4.84
CA ALA A 131 12.25 18.51 4.60
C ALA A 131 11.41 18.91 5.82
N VAL A 132 10.75 17.96 6.48
CA VAL A 132 10.02 18.18 7.73
C VAL A 132 10.97 18.68 8.84
N GLY A 133 12.17 18.06 8.93
CA GLY A 133 13.20 18.50 9.87
C GLY A 133 13.74 19.90 9.58
N ALA A 134 13.90 20.28 8.33
CA ALA A 134 14.26 21.63 7.90
C ALA A 134 13.18 22.66 8.25
N GLY A 135 11.91 22.23 8.34
CA GLY A 135 10.78 23.03 8.83
C GLY A 135 10.76 23.24 10.34
N GLY A 136 11.71 22.67 11.08
CA GLY A 136 11.85 22.84 12.54
C GLY A 136 11.26 21.71 13.37
N GLU A 137 10.69 20.68 12.76
CA GLU A 137 10.10 19.53 13.45
C GLU A 137 11.13 18.43 13.69
N VAL A 138 11.03 17.72 14.81
CA VAL A 138 11.84 16.53 15.09
C VAL A 138 11.20 15.31 14.45
N VAL A 139 11.97 14.51 13.73
CA VAL A 139 11.49 13.28 13.09
C VAL A 139 12.10 12.07 13.78
N LEU A 140 11.25 11.14 14.20
CA LEU A 140 11.66 9.82 14.68
C LEU A 140 11.56 8.81 13.52
N TYR A 141 12.71 8.39 12.99
CA TYR A 141 12.81 7.36 11.95
C TYR A 141 13.16 6.02 12.59
N VAL A 142 12.19 5.12 12.64
CA VAL A 142 12.33 3.78 13.22
C VAL A 142 12.58 2.78 12.10
N SER A 143 13.62 1.97 12.21
CA SER A 143 13.91 0.88 11.27
C SER A 143 14.03 -0.45 11.99
N GLY A 144 13.28 -1.44 11.52
CA GLY A 144 13.43 -2.83 11.93
C GLY A 144 14.20 -3.69 10.92
N GLU A 145 14.61 -3.13 9.78
CA GLU A 145 15.30 -3.86 8.71
C GLU A 145 16.78 -3.47 8.60
N GLU A 146 17.07 -2.18 8.76
CA GLU A 146 18.41 -1.64 8.55
C GLU A 146 19.04 -1.14 9.85
N SER A 147 20.34 -1.34 9.97
CA SER A 147 21.14 -0.75 11.05
C SER A 147 21.29 0.76 10.87
N ARG A 148 21.62 1.47 11.95
CA ARG A 148 21.92 2.91 11.92
C ARG A 148 22.99 3.27 10.88
N THR A 149 24.01 2.44 10.74
CA THR A 149 25.09 2.63 9.75
C THR A 149 24.56 2.52 8.32
N GLN A 150 23.69 1.57 8.02
CA GLN A 150 23.11 1.43 6.69
C GLN A 150 22.20 2.61 6.32
N ILE A 151 21.39 3.08 7.28
CA ILE A 151 20.57 4.28 7.11
C ILE A 151 21.47 5.51 6.88
N ARG A 152 22.57 5.66 7.62
CA ARG A 152 23.52 6.76 7.44
C ARG A 152 24.18 6.73 6.05
N ILE A 153 24.55 5.55 5.56
CA ILE A 153 25.10 5.39 4.19
C ILE A 153 24.06 5.82 3.15
N ARG A 154 22.81 5.41 3.33
CA ARG A 154 21.71 5.81 2.45
C ARG A 154 21.49 7.32 2.50
N ALA A 155 21.40 7.90 3.69
CA ALA A 155 21.24 9.34 3.88
C ALA A 155 22.38 10.13 3.20
N ALA A 156 23.64 9.70 3.36
CA ALA A 156 24.77 10.35 2.73
C ALA A 156 24.69 10.32 1.19
N ARG A 157 24.25 9.20 0.60
CA ARG A 157 24.04 9.09 -0.86
C ARG A 157 22.95 10.06 -1.34
N LEU A 158 21.94 10.32 -0.52
CA LEU A 158 20.85 11.25 -0.81
C LEU A 158 21.20 12.71 -0.48
N GLY A 159 22.39 13.00 0.03
CA GLY A 159 22.78 14.32 0.49
C GLY A 159 22.04 14.77 1.74
N ILE A 160 21.51 13.83 2.53
CA ILE A 160 20.75 14.12 3.75
C ILE A 160 21.69 14.21 4.94
N GLU A 161 21.79 15.41 5.50
CA GLU A 161 22.48 15.73 6.76
C GLU A 161 21.54 16.56 7.62
N SER A 162 21.00 15.97 8.68
CA SER A 162 20.03 16.64 9.54
C SER A 162 20.12 16.12 10.97
N ASP A 163 20.28 17.02 11.91
CA ASP A 163 20.22 16.72 13.34
C ASP A 163 18.77 16.53 13.83
N ALA A 164 17.78 16.94 13.03
CA ALA A 164 16.37 16.77 13.36
C ALA A 164 15.87 15.34 13.12
N ILE A 165 16.60 14.49 12.38
CA ILE A 165 16.22 13.10 12.13
C ILE A 165 16.89 12.19 13.14
N HIS A 166 16.12 11.65 14.05
CA HIS A 166 16.57 10.70 15.06
C HIS A 166 16.29 9.26 14.61
N VAL A 167 17.33 8.44 14.47
CA VAL A 167 17.21 7.06 14.00
C VAL A 167 17.16 6.10 15.18
N LEU A 168 16.09 5.32 15.27
CA LEU A 168 15.91 4.24 16.23
C LEU A 168 15.91 2.89 15.49
N THR A 169 16.73 1.94 15.94
CA THR A 169 16.70 0.56 15.46
C THR A 169 16.06 -0.31 16.53
N GLU A 170 14.76 -0.51 16.42
CA GLU A 170 13.94 -1.23 17.38
C GLU A 170 12.81 -1.96 16.66
N THR A 171 12.42 -3.12 17.19
CA THR A 171 11.35 -3.95 16.64
C THR A 171 10.23 -4.23 17.65
N ASP A 172 10.46 -3.97 18.94
CA ASP A 172 9.40 -4.03 19.96
C ASP A 172 8.55 -2.75 19.90
N ILE A 173 7.26 -2.89 19.62
CA ILE A 173 6.32 -1.77 19.53
C ILE A 173 6.24 -0.97 20.84
N THR A 174 6.42 -1.62 21.98
CA THR A 174 6.39 -0.95 23.30
C THR A 174 7.55 0.02 23.42
N GLY A 175 8.78 -0.43 23.13
CA GLY A 175 9.98 0.42 23.16
C GLY A 175 9.94 1.57 22.15
N ILE A 176 9.35 1.31 20.97
CA ILE A 176 9.13 2.35 19.94
C ILE A 176 8.20 3.44 20.49
N LEU A 177 7.05 3.06 21.07
CA LEU A 177 6.07 4.01 21.59
C LEU A 177 6.56 4.77 22.82
N GLU A 178 7.30 4.13 23.72
CA GLU A 178 7.95 4.78 24.87
C GLU A 178 8.94 5.84 24.42
N THR A 179 9.77 5.52 23.42
CA THR A 179 10.71 6.47 22.82
C THR A 179 9.99 7.63 22.16
N ALA A 180 8.96 7.35 21.36
CA ALA A 180 8.16 8.37 20.69
C ALA A 180 7.45 9.29 21.70
N ALA A 181 6.91 8.75 22.79
CA ALA A 181 6.26 9.52 23.84
C ALA A 181 7.26 10.44 24.58
N SER A 182 8.49 9.96 24.81
CA SER A 182 9.52 10.76 25.49
C SER A 182 10.08 11.89 24.63
N MET A 183 10.15 11.69 23.31
CA MET A 183 10.68 12.66 22.35
C MET A 183 9.64 13.67 21.86
N SER A 184 8.36 13.27 21.85
CA SER A 184 7.27 14.06 21.25
C SER A 184 7.62 14.55 19.84
N PRO A 185 7.92 13.66 18.86
CA PRO A 185 8.35 14.07 17.53
C PRO A 185 7.19 14.72 16.76
N GLY A 186 7.51 15.62 15.84
CA GLY A 186 6.54 16.18 14.88
C GLY A 186 6.13 15.17 13.79
N MET A 187 6.92 14.11 13.56
CA MET A 187 6.59 13.02 12.65
C MET A 187 7.28 11.71 13.06
N LEU A 188 6.59 10.59 12.96
CA LEU A 188 7.12 9.24 13.16
C LEU A 188 7.08 8.46 11.84
N VAL A 189 8.20 7.88 11.44
CA VAL A 189 8.31 6.97 10.29
C VAL A 189 8.69 5.58 10.79
N LEU A 190 7.98 4.53 10.36
CA LEU A 190 8.29 3.13 10.67
C LEU A 190 8.60 2.34 9.38
N ASP A 191 9.83 1.86 9.26
CA ASP A 191 10.37 1.11 8.13
C ASP A 191 10.90 -0.28 8.59
N SER A 192 10.12 -1.36 8.52
CA SER A 192 8.74 -1.53 8.04
C SER A 192 7.83 -2.11 9.12
N ILE A 193 6.52 -2.02 8.92
CA ILE A 193 5.54 -2.57 9.86
C ILE A 193 5.65 -4.11 9.98
N GLN A 194 6.21 -4.80 8.99
CA GLN A 194 6.37 -6.25 8.99
C GLN A 194 7.45 -6.75 9.95
N THR A 195 8.38 -5.90 10.33
CA THR A 195 9.49 -6.27 11.24
C THR A 195 9.16 -6.05 12.71
N VAL A 196 8.10 -5.28 12.97
CA VAL A 196 7.69 -4.92 14.33
C VAL A 196 6.80 -6.00 14.93
N TYR A 197 6.96 -6.20 16.24
CA TYR A 197 6.14 -7.12 17.01
C TYR A 197 5.70 -6.51 18.35
N SER A 198 4.58 -7.02 18.86
CA SER A 198 4.11 -6.78 20.23
C SER A 198 4.46 -7.98 21.09
N PRO A 199 5.14 -7.81 22.25
CA PRO A 199 5.42 -8.92 23.17
C PRO A 199 4.15 -9.50 23.81
N ASP A 200 3.04 -8.74 23.80
CA ASP A 200 1.78 -9.12 24.46
C ASP A 200 1.01 -10.19 23.71
N ILE A 201 1.33 -10.43 22.43
CA ILE A 201 0.64 -11.40 21.59
C ILE A 201 1.59 -12.45 21.01
N ALA A 202 1.08 -13.66 20.87
CA ALA A 202 1.84 -14.75 20.25
C ALA A 202 1.94 -14.56 18.73
N GLY A 203 3.04 -15.00 18.15
CA GLY A 203 3.31 -14.98 16.70
C GLY A 203 4.65 -14.33 16.37
N SER A 204 5.21 -14.70 15.23
CA SER A 204 6.43 -14.06 14.70
C SER A 204 6.11 -12.68 14.12
N ALA A 205 7.10 -11.79 14.12
CA ALA A 205 7.03 -10.53 13.38
C ALA A 205 6.59 -10.80 11.93
N GLY A 206 5.81 -9.89 11.35
CA GLY A 206 5.23 -10.06 10.01
C GLY A 206 3.99 -10.96 9.93
N SER A 207 3.62 -11.68 11.00
CA SER A 207 2.33 -12.38 11.03
C SER A 207 1.17 -11.37 11.07
N VAL A 208 0.02 -11.78 10.54
CA VAL A 208 -1.17 -10.93 10.45
C VAL A 208 -1.59 -10.34 11.80
N SER A 209 -1.54 -11.15 12.86
CA SER A 209 -1.88 -10.71 14.22
C SER A 209 -0.89 -9.68 14.74
N GLN A 210 0.41 -9.87 14.54
CA GLN A 210 1.45 -8.94 14.95
C GLN A 210 1.35 -7.62 14.21
N VAL A 211 1.22 -7.67 12.89
CA VAL A 211 1.07 -6.47 12.05
C VAL A 211 -0.18 -5.67 12.42
N ARG A 212 -1.30 -6.36 12.68
CA ARG A 212 -2.55 -5.73 13.11
C ARG A 212 -2.43 -5.06 14.47
N GLU A 213 -1.84 -5.74 15.46
CA GLU A 213 -1.69 -5.17 16.82
C GLU A 213 -0.72 -4.00 16.84
N SER A 214 0.43 -4.15 16.21
CA SER A 214 1.44 -3.07 16.12
C SER A 214 0.89 -1.84 15.41
N ALA A 215 0.20 -2.03 14.28
CA ALA A 215 -0.46 -0.92 13.58
C ALA A 215 -1.57 -0.29 14.43
N GLY A 216 -2.37 -1.12 15.16
CA GLY A 216 -3.40 -0.61 16.07
C GLY A 216 -2.84 0.24 17.20
N ALA A 217 -1.68 -0.13 17.74
CA ALA A 217 -0.98 0.65 18.76
C ALA A 217 -0.49 1.99 18.22
N LEU A 218 0.08 2.02 17.00
CA LEU A 218 0.52 3.25 16.32
C LEU A 218 -0.64 4.17 15.95
N VAL A 219 -1.77 3.61 15.51
CA VAL A 219 -2.99 4.40 15.25
C VAL A 219 -3.51 5.05 16.53
N ARG A 220 -3.53 4.32 17.63
CA ARG A 220 -3.91 4.91 18.96
C ARG A 220 -2.97 6.04 19.34
N TYR A 221 -1.66 5.79 19.29
CA TYR A 221 -0.65 6.80 19.59
C TYR A 221 -0.85 8.07 18.74
N ALA A 222 -0.98 7.92 17.41
CA ALA A 222 -1.19 9.06 16.51
C ALA A 222 -2.43 9.88 16.90
N LYS A 223 -3.57 9.22 17.18
CA LYS A 223 -4.82 9.89 17.56
C LYS A 223 -4.78 10.57 18.93
N GLU A 224 -4.05 9.98 19.89
CA GLU A 224 -3.94 10.51 21.24
C GLU A 224 -2.96 11.68 21.34
N THR A 225 -1.87 11.64 20.54
CA THR A 225 -0.80 12.64 20.62
C THR A 225 -0.86 13.71 19.54
N GLY A 226 -1.61 13.50 18.47
CA GLY A 226 -1.60 14.36 17.29
C GLY A 226 -0.38 14.15 16.38
N VAL A 227 0.55 13.26 16.72
CA VAL A 227 1.74 12.98 15.92
C VAL A 227 1.37 12.17 14.67
N PRO A 228 1.67 12.66 13.46
CA PRO A 228 1.46 11.90 12.24
C PRO A 228 2.43 10.71 12.15
N VAL A 229 1.92 9.57 11.65
CA VAL A 229 2.68 8.34 11.55
C VAL A 229 2.70 7.83 10.10
N PHE A 230 3.89 7.60 9.56
CA PHE A 230 4.09 6.93 8.28
C PHE A 230 4.52 5.48 8.50
N LEU A 231 3.80 4.56 7.89
CA LEU A 231 4.08 3.13 7.92
C LEU A 231 4.54 2.67 6.54
N ILE A 232 5.73 2.09 6.44
CA ILE A 232 6.16 1.41 5.22
C ILE A 232 5.66 -0.03 5.26
N GLY A 233 5.02 -0.47 4.17
CA GLY A 233 4.54 -1.83 3.98
C GLY A 233 5.04 -2.44 2.66
N HIS A 234 5.39 -3.73 2.67
CA HIS A 234 5.73 -4.47 1.47
C HIS A 234 4.49 -5.16 0.90
N VAL A 235 4.32 -5.08 -0.42
CA VAL A 235 3.29 -5.84 -1.15
C VAL A 235 3.80 -7.22 -1.52
N THR A 236 2.91 -8.20 -1.54
CA THR A 236 3.22 -9.53 -2.11
C THR A 236 3.23 -9.46 -3.64
N LYS A 237 3.87 -10.47 -4.30
CA LYS A 237 3.90 -10.60 -5.77
C LYS A 237 2.52 -10.61 -6.45
N GLN A 238 1.44 -10.72 -5.70
CA GLN A 238 0.05 -10.69 -6.18
C GLN A 238 -0.60 -9.30 -6.04
N GLY A 239 0.19 -8.26 -5.70
CA GLY A 239 -0.32 -6.90 -5.54
C GLY A 239 -1.08 -6.64 -4.23
N ALA A 240 -1.10 -7.61 -3.31
CA ALA A 240 -1.63 -7.42 -1.96
C ALA A 240 -0.48 -7.14 -1.00
N ILE A 241 -0.67 -6.22 -0.04
CA ILE A 241 0.30 -6.00 1.04
C ILE A 241 0.51 -7.33 1.79
N ALA A 242 1.78 -7.68 2.06
CA ALA A 242 2.12 -8.83 2.89
C ALA A 242 1.66 -8.57 4.34
N GLY A 243 0.60 -9.27 4.72
CA GLY A 243 -0.21 -8.91 5.87
C GLY A 243 -1.42 -8.11 5.38
N PRO A 244 -2.61 -8.55 5.72
CA PRO A 244 -3.79 -8.44 4.90
C PRO A 244 -4.20 -6.98 4.63
N ARG A 245 -5.13 -6.78 3.72
CA ARG A 245 -5.99 -5.59 3.50
C ARG A 245 -6.52 -4.95 4.80
N ILE A 246 -6.30 -5.60 5.94
CA ILE A 246 -6.57 -5.10 7.29
C ILE A 246 -5.88 -3.76 7.55
N LEU A 247 -4.61 -3.58 7.15
CA LEU A 247 -3.89 -2.31 7.35
C LEU A 247 -4.56 -1.16 6.59
N GLU A 248 -5.05 -1.41 5.36
CA GLU A 248 -5.74 -0.40 4.57
C GLU A 248 -7.01 0.11 5.27
N HIS A 249 -7.70 -0.76 6.01
CA HIS A 249 -8.88 -0.36 6.77
C HIS A 249 -8.55 0.38 8.07
N MET A 250 -7.37 0.16 8.65
CA MET A 250 -6.97 0.73 9.93
C MET A 250 -6.40 2.15 9.80
N VAL A 251 -5.70 2.44 8.70
CA VAL A 251 -5.04 3.73 8.46
C VAL A 251 -5.97 4.74 7.80
N ASP A 252 -5.58 6.00 7.83
CA ASP A 252 -6.37 7.10 7.25
C ASP A 252 -6.09 7.28 5.76
N THR A 253 -4.83 7.12 5.35
CA THR A 253 -4.38 7.28 3.96
C THR A 253 -3.54 6.07 3.55
N VAL A 254 -3.75 5.60 2.33
CA VAL A 254 -2.96 4.53 1.70
C VAL A 254 -2.40 5.05 0.40
N LEU A 255 -1.09 5.08 0.30
CA LEU A 255 -0.34 5.45 -0.89
C LEU A 255 0.36 4.21 -1.46
N TYR A 256 0.23 3.97 -2.76
CA TYR A 256 0.95 2.92 -3.45
C TYR A 256 1.99 3.50 -4.38
N PHE A 257 3.22 3.00 -4.24
CA PHE A 257 4.27 3.21 -5.23
C PHE A 257 4.15 2.20 -6.36
N GLU A 258 3.96 2.69 -7.57
CA GLU A 258 3.86 1.92 -8.80
C GLU A 258 5.03 2.28 -9.74
N GLY A 259 5.45 1.35 -10.58
CA GLY A 259 6.45 1.59 -11.61
C GLY A 259 7.22 0.33 -11.98
N ASP A 260 7.73 0.27 -13.20
CA ASP A 260 8.64 -0.78 -13.65
C ASP A 260 10.07 -0.42 -13.21
N LYS A 261 10.81 -1.38 -12.66
CA LYS A 261 12.22 -1.20 -12.26
C LYS A 261 13.14 -0.84 -13.44
N ARG A 262 12.69 -1.10 -14.67
CA ARG A 262 13.43 -0.78 -15.90
C ARG A 262 13.24 0.68 -16.33
N MET A 263 12.18 1.33 -15.83
CA MET A 263 11.88 2.72 -16.14
C MET A 263 12.35 3.61 -15.00
N PRO A 264 12.83 4.82 -15.26
CA PRO A 264 13.29 5.74 -14.21
C PRO A 264 12.11 6.30 -13.39
N TYR A 265 10.92 6.30 -13.95
CA TYR A 265 9.76 6.96 -13.34
C TYR A 265 9.00 6.08 -12.37
N ARG A 266 8.42 6.73 -11.35
CA ARG A 266 7.62 6.14 -10.31
C ARG A 266 6.37 6.97 -10.11
N ILE A 267 5.24 6.29 -9.96
CA ILE A 267 3.95 6.92 -9.68
C ILE A 267 3.56 6.57 -8.24
N LEU A 268 3.22 7.58 -7.47
CA LEU A 268 2.67 7.44 -6.13
C LEU A 268 1.17 7.72 -6.20
N ARG A 269 0.36 6.68 -6.02
CA ARG A 269 -1.10 6.75 -6.15
C ARG A 269 -1.78 6.70 -4.78
N ALA A 270 -2.72 7.59 -4.54
CA ALA A 270 -3.61 7.51 -3.38
C ALA A 270 -4.72 6.46 -3.66
N VAL A 271 -4.72 5.35 -2.92
CA VAL A 271 -5.74 4.30 -3.01
C VAL A 271 -6.85 4.51 -1.99
N LYS A 272 -6.51 5.14 -0.88
CA LYS A 272 -7.44 5.57 0.17
C LYS A 272 -6.95 6.88 0.75
N ASN A 273 -7.85 7.84 0.90
CA ASN A 273 -7.54 9.10 1.58
C ASN A 273 -8.79 9.64 2.28
N ARG A 274 -8.79 9.66 3.62
CA ARG A 274 -9.90 10.24 4.41
C ARG A 274 -9.90 11.75 4.41
N TYR A 275 -8.79 12.37 4.00
CA TYR A 275 -8.55 13.81 4.11
C TYR A 275 -8.43 14.50 2.76
N GLY A 276 -8.58 13.76 1.65
CA GLY A 276 -8.47 14.28 0.30
C GLY A 276 -9.00 13.30 -0.75
N SER A 277 -8.82 13.66 -2.03
CA SER A 277 -9.16 12.78 -3.16
C SER A 277 -8.27 11.55 -3.19
N THR A 278 -8.80 10.44 -3.69
CA THR A 278 -8.05 9.23 -4.05
C THR A 278 -7.58 9.24 -5.50
N ASP A 279 -8.01 10.23 -6.29
CA ASP A 279 -7.67 10.30 -7.70
C ASP A 279 -6.29 10.96 -7.94
N GLU A 280 -5.71 11.59 -6.90
CA GLU A 280 -4.44 12.29 -7.03
C GLU A 280 -3.26 11.33 -7.13
N ILE A 281 -2.34 11.69 -8.01
CA ILE A 281 -1.06 10.99 -8.18
C ILE A 281 0.13 11.93 -7.97
N GLY A 282 1.23 11.39 -7.47
CA GLY A 282 2.54 12.03 -7.47
C GLY A 282 3.46 11.33 -8.47
N VAL A 283 4.22 12.09 -9.24
CA VAL A 283 5.14 11.54 -10.24
C VAL A 283 6.57 11.89 -9.89
N PHE A 284 7.42 10.87 -9.86
CA PHE A 284 8.82 10.97 -9.46
C PHE A 284 9.73 10.32 -10.48
N GLU A 285 10.93 10.85 -10.62
CA GLU A 285 12.03 10.22 -11.31
C GLU A 285 13.02 9.64 -10.28
N MET A 286 13.41 8.37 -10.47
CA MET A 286 14.42 7.72 -9.63
C MET A 286 15.81 7.99 -10.21
N THR A 287 16.61 8.74 -9.47
CA THR A 287 17.99 9.06 -9.83
C THR A 287 19.01 8.46 -8.86
N ALA A 288 20.30 8.65 -9.13
CA ALA A 288 21.36 8.25 -8.22
C ALA A 288 21.30 9.00 -6.88
N SER A 289 20.82 10.25 -6.88
CA SER A 289 20.66 11.12 -5.71
C SER A 289 19.31 10.99 -5.02
N GLY A 290 18.43 10.07 -5.46
CA GLY A 290 17.12 9.83 -4.85
C GLY A 290 15.96 10.05 -5.81
N LEU A 291 14.78 10.33 -5.24
CA LEU A 291 13.58 10.65 -5.97
C LEU A 291 13.53 12.16 -6.23
N ILE A 292 13.30 12.51 -7.48
CA ILE A 292 13.11 13.89 -7.93
C ILE A 292 11.67 14.03 -8.40
N GLU A 293 11.03 15.12 -8.03
CA GLU A 293 9.67 15.44 -8.45
C GLU A 293 9.63 15.79 -9.93
N VAL A 294 8.61 15.31 -10.62
CA VAL A 294 8.37 15.64 -12.01
C VAL A 294 7.22 16.62 -12.10
N ALA A 295 7.55 17.89 -12.26
CA ALA A 295 6.55 18.98 -12.32
C ALA A 295 5.64 18.84 -13.54
N ASP A 296 6.21 18.48 -14.69
CA ASP A 296 5.47 18.19 -15.93
C ASP A 296 5.68 16.75 -16.38
N PRO A 297 4.83 15.81 -15.94
CA PRO A 297 4.96 14.43 -16.33
C PRO A 297 4.56 14.16 -17.80
N SER A 298 3.94 15.11 -18.50
CA SER A 298 3.54 14.92 -19.90
C SER A 298 4.75 14.70 -20.80
N GLY A 299 5.86 15.41 -20.55
CA GLY A 299 7.11 15.22 -21.29
C GLY A 299 7.76 13.84 -21.09
N LEU A 300 7.39 13.10 -20.04
CA LEU A 300 7.97 11.78 -19.74
C LEU A 300 7.36 10.65 -20.54
N PHE A 301 6.10 10.81 -20.95
CA PHE A 301 5.30 9.77 -21.59
C PHE A 301 5.12 10.01 -23.09
N VAL A 302 5.80 11.03 -23.61
CA VAL A 302 5.89 11.35 -25.04
C VAL A 302 7.35 11.25 -25.47
N SER A 303 7.64 10.43 -26.45
CA SER A 303 9.01 10.27 -26.96
C SER A 303 9.48 11.56 -27.63
N GLU A 304 10.64 12.06 -27.23
CA GLU A 304 11.36 13.16 -27.92
C GLU A 304 12.06 12.64 -29.19
N SER A 305 11.42 11.75 -29.95
CA SER A 305 12.01 11.22 -31.15
C SER A 305 12.06 12.31 -32.23
N GLU A 306 13.24 12.61 -32.73
CA GLU A 306 13.44 13.55 -33.85
C GLU A 306 12.78 13.02 -35.16
N GLU A 307 12.59 11.70 -35.26
CA GLU A 307 11.95 11.08 -36.42
C GLU A 307 10.60 10.46 -36.00
N PRO A 308 9.47 11.08 -36.32
CA PRO A 308 8.16 10.52 -36.05
C PRO A 308 7.94 9.22 -36.86
N ALA A 309 7.48 8.16 -36.16
CA ALA A 309 7.22 6.86 -36.76
C ALA A 309 5.73 6.65 -37.00
N SER A 310 5.40 5.89 -38.06
CA SER A 310 4.02 5.44 -38.25
C SER A 310 3.58 4.53 -37.10
N GLY A 311 2.33 4.66 -36.68
CA GLY A 311 1.79 3.92 -35.55
C GLY A 311 1.95 4.60 -34.18
N SER A 312 2.62 5.74 -34.09
CA SER A 312 2.71 6.53 -32.87
C SER A 312 1.69 7.66 -32.85
N VAL A 313 0.98 7.84 -31.75
CA VAL A 313 -0.03 8.89 -31.53
C VAL A 313 0.01 9.35 -30.09
N VAL A 314 -0.01 10.67 -29.87
CA VAL A 314 -0.13 11.24 -28.53
C VAL A 314 -1.61 11.31 -28.14
N ILE A 315 -1.94 10.77 -26.97
CA ILE A 315 -3.29 10.83 -26.39
C ILE A 315 -3.30 11.69 -25.13
N GLY A 316 -4.38 12.41 -24.91
CA GLY A 316 -4.66 13.08 -23.63
C GLY A 316 -5.43 12.12 -22.71
N VAL A 317 -4.94 11.93 -21.51
CA VAL A 317 -5.59 11.16 -20.45
C VAL A 317 -5.67 12.01 -19.19
N VAL A 318 -6.64 11.72 -18.32
CA VAL A 318 -6.77 12.40 -17.03
C VAL A 318 -6.46 11.41 -15.92
N GLU A 319 -5.45 11.70 -15.13
CA GLU A 319 -5.13 10.95 -13.92
C GLU A 319 -5.32 11.87 -12.71
N GLY A 320 -6.40 11.63 -11.97
CA GLY A 320 -6.83 12.51 -10.89
C GLY A 320 -7.29 13.87 -11.40
N THR A 321 -6.61 14.93 -10.99
CA THR A 321 -6.84 16.30 -11.47
C THR A 321 -5.85 16.71 -12.57
N ARG A 322 -4.97 15.83 -12.99
CA ARG A 322 -3.91 16.12 -13.99
C ARG A 322 -4.27 15.58 -15.37
N ALA A 323 -4.19 16.46 -16.37
CA ALA A 323 -4.10 16.02 -17.75
C ALA A 323 -2.66 15.56 -18.04
N LEU A 324 -2.50 14.37 -18.58
CA LEU A 324 -1.24 13.81 -19.01
C LEU A 324 -1.28 13.56 -20.50
N MET A 325 -0.19 13.90 -21.18
CA MET A 325 0.03 13.48 -22.57
C MET A 325 0.82 12.18 -22.55
N VAL A 326 0.29 11.17 -23.23
CA VAL A 326 0.88 9.82 -23.24
C VAL A 326 0.99 9.33 -24.67
N GLU A 327 2.14 8.80 -25.03
CA GLU A 327 2.32 8.20 -26.36
C GLU A 327 1.74 6.78 -26.39
N LEU A 328 0.88 6.54 -27.38
CA LEU A 328 0.34 5.26 -27.69
C LEU A 328 0.94 4.77 -29.02
N GLN A 329 1.48 3.59 -29.01
CA GLN A 329 2.14 2.98 -30.17
C GLN A 329 1.36 1.75 -30.63
N ALA A 330 1.13 1.63 -31.93
CA ALA A 330 0.53 0.46 -32.56
C ALA A 330 1.42 -0.08 -33.68
N LEU A 331 1.47 -1.39 -33.79
CA LEU A 331 2.13 -2.09 -34.87
C LEU A 331 1.15 -3.05 -35.52
N THR A 332 1.03 -2.96 -36.85
CA THR A 332 0.20 -3.88 -37.66
C THR A 332 1.07 -4.59 -38.68
N GLY A 333 0.88 -5.90 -38.85
CA GLY A 333 1.61 -6.70 -39.83
C GLY A 333 0.77 -7.83 -40.33
N LEU A 334 1.09 -8.38 -41.54
CA LEU A 334 0.44 -9.60 -42.02
C LEU A 334 0.75 -10.75 -41.05
N THR A 335 -0.28 -11.50 -40.66
CA THR A 335 -0.08 -12.63 -39.76
C THR A 335 0.53 -13.82 -40.52
N ASN A 336 1.46 -14.51 -39.85
CA ASN A 336 1.98 -15.81 -40.29
C ASN A 336 1.33 -16.99 -39.54
N TYR A 337 0.33 -16.69 -38.70
CA TYR A 337 -0.37 -17.67 -37.86
C TYR A 337 -1.78 -17.95 -38.42
N ALA A 338 -2.33 -19.10 -38.04
CA ALA A 338 -3.72 -19.47 -38.43
C ALA A 338 -4.75 -18.50 -37.78
N VAL A 339 -4.40 -17.88 -36.63
CA VAL A 339 -5.24 -16.89 -35.97
C VAL A 339 -4.38 -15.64 -35.73
N PRO A 340 -4.82 -14.46 -36.19
CA PRO A 340 -4.11 -13.22 -35.96
C PRO A 340 -3.94 -12.90 -34.48
N GLN A 341 -2.75 -12.45 -34.12
CA GLN A 341 -2.44 -12.05 -32.75
C GLN A 341 -2.93 -10.63 -32.49
N ARG A 342 -3.62 -10.44 -31.36
CA ARG A 342 -4.11 -9.14 -30.91
C ARG A 342 -3.73 -8.95 -29.46
N SER A 343 -2.82 -8.02 -29.19
CA SER A 343 -2.29 -7.78 -27.86
C SER A 343 -2.25 -6.30 -27.52
N SER A 344 -2.56 -5.98 -26.27
CA SER A 344 -2.40 -4.62 -25.75
C SER A 344 -1.64 -4.63 -24.42
N THR A 345 -0.79 -3.61 -24.23
CA THR A 345 -0.07 -3.32 -22.99
C THR A 345 -0.39 -1.89 -22.59
N GLY A 346 -0.79 -1.69 -21.35
CA GLY A 346 -1.19 -0.36 -20.85
C GLY A 346 -2.62 0.07 -21.23
N VAL A 347 -3.34 -0.69 -22.07
CA VAL A 347 -4.75 -0.44 -22.46
C VAL A 347 -5.61 -1.64 -22.06
N ASP A 348 -6.88 -1.41 -21.71
CA ASP A 348 -7.83 -2.50 -21.41
C ASP A 348 -7.95 -3.45 -22.63
N ARG A 349 -7.62 -4.71 -22.41
CA ARG A 349 -7.64 -5.77 -23.44
C ARG A 349 -9.00 -5.96 -24.10
N ARG A 350 -10.09 -5.56 -23.43
CA ARG A 350 -11.46 -5.67 -23.97
C ARG A 350 -11.79 -4.55 -24.95
N ARG A 351 -11.10 -3.40 -24.87
CA ARG A 351 -11.32 -2.24 -25.76
C ARG A 351 -10.73 -2.46 -27.14
N LEU A 352 -9.54 -3.03 -27.24
CA LEU A 352 -8.85 -3.23 -28.51
C LEU A 352 -9.72 -3.98 -29.56
N PRO A 353 -10.34 -5.14 -29.26
CA PRO A 353 -11.21 -5.83 -30.23
C PRO A 353 -12.40 -4.99 -30.71
N LEU A 354 -12.97 -4.16 -29.86
CA LEU A 354 -14.09 -3.26 -30.20
C LEU A 354 -13.64 -2.19 -31.21
N VAL A 355 -12.53 -1.52 -30.91
CA VAL A 355 -11.95 -0.50 -31.80
C VAL A 355 -11.59 -1.11 -33.17
N LEU A 356 -10.97 -2.30 -33.19
CA LEU A 356 -10.62 -2.98 -34.41
C LEU A 356 -11.85 -3.34 -35.23
N ALA A 357 -12.95 -3.79 -34.61
CA ALA A 357 -14.20 -4.10 -35.32
C ALA A 357 -14.81 -2.86 -35.98
N VAL A 358 -14.74 -1.67 -35.29
CA VAL A 358 -15.19 -0.40 -35.87
C VAL A 358 -14.30 0.00 -37.04
N LEU A 359 -12.99 -0.10 -36.92
CA LEU A 359 -12.04 0.20 -37.99
C LEU A 359 -12.26 -0.68 -39.21
N GLU A 360 -12.55 -1.98 -39.04
CA GLU A 360 -12.90 -2.87 -40.16
C GLU A 360 -14.23 -2.50 -40.82
N ARG A 361 -15.25 -2.26 -40.05
CA ARG A 361 -16.62 -2.06 -40.58
C ARG A 361 -16.91 -0.64 -41.06
N ARG A 362 -16.31 0.37 -40.42
CA ARG A 362 -16.54 1.78 -40.73
C ARG A 362 -15.33 2.47 -41.32
N GLY A 363 -14.11 2.09 -40.87
CA GLY A 363 -12.85 2.65 -41.37
C GLY A 363 -12.34 2.01 -42.65
N GLY A 364 -12.89 0.87 -43.09
CA GLY A 364 -12.49 0.18 -44.33
C GLY A 364 -11.11 -0.48 -44.22
N LEU A 365 -10.56 -0.71 -43.04
CA LEU A 365 -9.30 -1.42 -42.84
C LEU A 365 -9.52 -2.92 -42.91
N SER A 366 -8.64 -3.65 -43.64
CA SER A 366 -8.68 -5.11 -43.66
C SER A 366 -7.76 -5.70 -42.61
N LEU A 367 -8.27 -5.85 -41.37
CA LEU A 367 -7.50 -6.30 -40.21
C LEU A 367 -7.67 -7.82 -39.93
N GLY A 368 -8.57 -8.48 -40.61
CA GLY A 368 -8.90 -9.91 -40.40
C GLY A 368 -7.74 -10.89 -40.55
N ASN A 369 -6.70 -10.53 -41.31
CA ASN A 369 -5.47 -11.30 -41.54
C ASN A 369 -4.21 -10.60 -41.04
N ARG A 370 -4.34 -9.64 -40.11
CA ARG A 370 -3.23 -8.88 -39.56
C ARG A 370 -3.09 -9.09 -38.07
N ASP A 371 -1.85 -9.21 -37.61
CA ASP A 371 -1.48 -9.07 -36.21
C ASP A 371 -1.55 -7.60 -35.84
N VAL A 372 -2.03 -7.31 -34.60
CA VAL A 372 -2.14 -5.97 -34.09
C VAL A 372 -1.61 -5.93 -32.66
N PHE A 373 -0.61 -5.13 -32.43
CA PHE A 373 -0.01 -4.88 -31.12
C PHE A 373 -0.19 -3.41 -30.77
N VAL A 374 -0.62 -3.14 -29.55
CA VAL A 374 -0.79 -1.78 -29.02
C VAL A 374 -0.05 -1.68 -27.69
N SER A 375 0.72 -0.63 -27.50
CA SER A 375 1.45 -0.37 -26.26
C SER A 375 1.35 1.10 -25.86
N VAL A 376 1.24 1.35 -24.58
CA VAL A 376 1.33 2.69 -23.99
C VAL A 376 2.75 2.89 -23.50
N ALA A 377 3.37 4.00 -23.88
CA ALA A 377 4.71 4.37 -23.45
C ALA A 377 4.76 4.60 -21.92
N GLY A 378 5.92 4.38 -21.31
CA GLY A 378 6.14 4.64 -19.89
C GLY A 378 5.44 3.69 -18.93
N GLY A 379 4.73 2.65 -19.43
CA GLY A 379 4.03 1.66 -18.59
C GLY A 379 2.79 2.19 -17.87
N VAL A 380 2.28 3.35 -18.29
CA VAL A 380 1.04 3.94 -17.79
C VAL A 380 -0.13 3.05 -18.17
N LYS A 381 -1.09 2.88 -17.26
CA LYS A 381 -2.35 2.21 -17.55
C LYS A 381 -3.38 3.25 -17.95
N VAL A 382 -3.90 3.12 -19.15
CA VAL A 382 -4.96 3.97 -19.69
C VAL A 382 -6.26 3.18 -19.67
N GLU A 383 -7.16 3.56 -18.76
CA GLU A 383 -8.46 2.90 -18.58
C GLU A 383 -9.60 3.73 -19.17
N GLU A 384 -9.32 4.97 -19.55
CA GLU A 384 -10.33 5.89 -20.06
C GLU A 384 -10.81 5.52 -21.47
N PRO A 385 -12.14 5.52 -21.72
CA PRO A 385 -12.70 5.37 -23.04
C PRO A 385 -12.21 6.40 -24.05
N ALA A 386 -11.83 7.59 -23.59
CA ALA A 386 -11.30 8.67 -24.44
C ALA A 386 -10.02 8.28 -25.21
N ALA A 387 -9.33 7.22 -24.82
CA ALA A 387 -8.18 6.69 -25.53
C ALA A 387 -8.53 5.93 -26.84
N ASP A 388 -9.80 5.57 -27.07
CA ASP A 388 -10.21 4.78 -28.23
C ASP A 388 -9.84 5.42 -29.56
N LEU A 389 -10.03 6.74 -29.68
CA LEU A 389 -9.65 7.44 -30.90
C LEU A 389 -8.15 7.39 -31.15
N GLY A 390 -7.35 7.48 -30.07
CA GLY A 390 -5.90 7.30 -30.15
C GLY A 390 -5.50 5.90 -30.61
N ILE A 391 -6.14 4.87 -30.06
CA ILE A 391 -5.93 3.47 -30.48
C ILE A 391 -6.28 3.32 -31.98
N ALA A 392 -7.42 3.87 -32.39
CA ALA A 392 -7.87 3.79 -33.78
C ALA A 392 -6.89 4.47 -34.74
N LEU A 393 -6.45 5.68 -34.39
CA LEU A 393 -5.51 6.44 -35.22
C LEU A 393 -4.13 5.79 -35.27
N ALA A 394 -3.61 5.26 -34.15
CA ALA A 394 -2.34 4.57 -34.12
C ALA A 394 -2.38 3.29 -34.98
N VAL A 395 -3.45 2.50 -34.91
CA VAL A 395 -3.65 1.32 -35.74
C VAL A 395 -3.76 1.72 -37.21
N ALA A 396 -4.53 2.75 -37.55
CA ALA A 396 -4.68 3.23 -38.93
C ALA A 396 -3.37 3.81 -39.48
N SER A 397 -2.64 4.59 -38.66
CA SER A 397 -1.31 5.12 -38.98
C SER A 397 -0.32 3.99 -39.33
N SER A 398 -0.25 2.96 -38.49
CA SER A 398 0.59 1.78 -38.74
C SER A 398 0.10 0.95 -39.96
N TYR A 399 -1.21 0.88 -40.19
CA TYR A 399 -1.78 0.12 -41.31
C TYR A 399 -1.45 0.75 -42.67
N TRP A 400 -1.53 2.09 -42.77
CA TRP A 400 -1.27 2.84 -43.99
C TRP A 400 0.17 3.34 -44.12
N ASP A 401 1.01 3.12 -43.08
CA ASP A 401 2.36 3.64 -42.97
C ASP A 401 2.40 5.17 -43.12
N VAL A 402 1.48 5.85 -42.43
CA VAL A 402 1.34 7.31 -42.43
C VAL A 402 1.61 7.85 -41.05
N VAL A 403 2.55 8.77 -40.96
CA VAL A 403 2.94 9.39 -39.69
C VAL A 403 1.88 10.39 -39.24
N VAL A 404 1.53 10.35 -37.95
CA VAL A 404 0.73 11.40 -37.29
C VAL A 404 1.69 12.42 -36.68
N ASP A 405 1.42 13.72 -36.87
CA ASP A 405 2.26 14.78 -36.29
C ASP A 405 2.30 14.67 -34.78
N GLY A 406 3.50 14.49 -34.21
CA GLY A 406 3.73 14.34 -32.76
C GLY A 406 3.25 15.52 -31.89
N ARG A 407 2.94 16.67 -32.53
CA ARG A 407 2.31 17.83 -31.85
C ARG A 407 0.81 17.75 -31.81
N THR A 408 0.21 16.65 -32.31
CA THR A 408 -1.24 16.43 -32.30
C THR A 408 -1.60 15.49 -31.17
N ALA A 409 -2.31 15.95 -30.17
CA ALA A 409 -2.91 15.11 -29.15
C ALA A 409 -4.37 14.81 -29.51
N VAL A 410 -4.76 13.55 -29.34
CA VAL A 410 -6.12 13.09 -29.68
C VAL A 410 -6.81 12.46 -28.47
N PHE A 411 -8.10 12.66 -28.38
CA PHE A 411 -8.94 12.02 -27.37
C PHE A 411 -10.38 11.89 -27.92
N GLY A 412 -11.03 10.81 -27.59
CA GLY A 412 -12.42 10.58 -27.98
C GLY A 412 -12.80 9.11 -27.79
N GLU A 413 -14.04 8.86 -27.37
CA GLU A 413 -14.61 7.54 -27.29
C GLU A 413 -15.15 7.09 -28.64
N ILE A 414 -14.96 5.82 -28.96
CA ILE A 414 -15.52 5.20 -30.18
C ILE A 414 -16.68 4.29 -29.78
N GLY A 415 -17.88 4.68 -30.22
CA GLY A 415 -19.10 3.86 -30.12
C GLY A 415 -19.18 2.81 -31.23
N LEU A 416 -20.00 1.76 -31.05
CA LEU A 416 -20.30 0.70 -32.03
C LEU A 416 -21.25 1.16 -33.15
#